data_9b3f79ccc5d1dbd159e80f201d43bbd8
#
_entry.id   9b3f79ccc5d1dbd159e80f201d43bbd8
#
_cell.length_a   1.000
_cell.length_b   1.000
_cell.length_c   1.000
_cell.angle_alpha   90.00
_cell.angle_beta   90.00
_cell.angle_gamma   90.00
#
_symmetry.space_group_name_H-M   'P 1'
#
loop_
_entity.id
_entity.type
_entity.pdbx_description
1 polymer ?
#
loop_
_entity_poly.entity_id
_entity_poly.type
_entity_poly.pdbx_seq_one_letter_code
_entity_poly.pdbx_strand_id
1 'polypeptide(L)'
;MKYKNILYSAMAGILLLTSCAQTHENAEQVNHLPNMYPDYADVTIPVNIAPLNFEIRDKNLTNIETTLTIEGADANDAANTLTATSNSQNLKFDMDDWKAFLQKAVGKNIKVQIYSKSNEGEWTAFKPFTWQVVGDSLDAYLTYRLIEPDYEVWNKRQIKQRCIEKWQE
;
A
#
# COMPACT_ATOMS: atom_id res chain seq x y z
N MET A 1 26.97 -45.45 17.97
CA MET A 1 26.52 -44.37 18.86
C MET A 1 26.76 -42.96 18.29
N LYS A 2 27.02 -42.81 16.98
CA LYS A 2 27.36 -41.51 16.37
C LYS A 2 26.22 -40.81 15.56
N TYR A 3 25.08 -41.49 15.36
CA TYR A 3 23.99 -40.95 14.52
C TYR A 3 22.82 -40.29 15.30
N LYS A 4 22.77 -40.47 16.62
CA LYS A 4 21.72 -39.81 17.45
C LYS A 4 21.87 -38.27 17.57
N ASN A 5 23.10 -37.78 17.53
CA ASN A 5 23.36 -36.34 17.70
C ASN A 5 23.13 -35.51 16.43
N ILE A 6 23.10 -36.15 15.24
CA ILE A 6 22.86 -35.48 13.96
C ILE A 6 21.35 -35.22 13.77
N LEU A 7 20.49 -36.09 14.29
CA LEU A 7 19.02 -35.89 14.20
C LEU A 7 18.52 -34.73 15.08
N TYR A 8 19.14 -34.49 16.23
CA TYR A 8 18.75 -33.36 17.09
C TYR A 8 19.20 -32.02 16.56
N SER A 9 20.29 -31.97 15.79
CA SER A 9 20.76 -30.74 15.16
C SER A 9 19.93 -30.30 13.94
N ALA A 10 19.33 -31.27 13.23
CA ALA A 10 18.45 -30.98 12.09
C ALA A 10 17.04 -30.50 12.53
N MET A 11 16.58 -30.89 13.73
CA MET A 11 15.25 -30.53 14.23
C MET A 11 15.23 -29.14 14.91
N ALA A 12 16.37 -28.60 15.31
CA ALA A 12 16.48 -27.27 15.91
C ALA A 12 16.48 -26.12 14.87
N GLY A 13 16.64 -26.42 13.58
CA GLY A 13 16.73 -25.43 12.50
C GLY A 13 15.40 -25.00 11.84
N ILE A 14 14.28 -25.65 12.17
CA ILE A 14 12.99 -25.44 11.47
C ILE A 14 12.04 -24.48 12.20
N LEU A 15 12.42 -23.95 13.36
CA LEU A 15 11.50 -23.24 14.26
C LEU A 15 11.54 -21.70 14.18
N LEU A 16 12.12 -21.08 13.12
CA LEU A 16 12.29 -19.63 13.07
C LEU A 16 11.68 -18.93 11.83
N LEU A 17 10.64 -19.47 11.23
CA LEU A 17 9.88 -18.78 10.18
C LEU A 17 8.42 -18.58 10.56
N THR A 18 8.14 -18.18 11.80
CA THR A 18 6.88 -17.50 12.07
C THR A 18 7.07 -16.04 11.68
N SER A 19 6.71 -15.71 10.43
CA SER A 19 6.39 -14.36 10.03
C SER A 19 5.29 -13.87 10.96
N CYS A 20 5.61 -13.03 11.95
CA CYS A 20 4.63 -12.31 12.73
C CYS A 20 3.93 -11.32 11.80
N ALA A 21 2.80 -11.70 11.22
CA ALA A 21 1.81 -10.73 10.83
C ALA A 21 1.38 -10.05 12.14
N GLN A 22 1.70 -8.78 12.32
CA GLN A 22 1.20 -8.01 13.46
C GLN A 22 -0.31 -7.88 13.28
N THR A 23 -1.06 -8.64 14.07
CA THR A 23 -2.51 -8.50 14.14
C THR A 23 -2.82 -7.35 15.10
N HIS A 24 -3.46 -6.30 14.58
CA HIS A 24 -3.89 -5.16 15.39
C HIS A 24 -5.23 -5.44 16.07
N GLU A 25 -5.35 -6.60 16.75
CA GLU A 25 -6.60 -7.04 17.39
C GLU A 25 -7.12 -6.07 18.46
N ASN A 26 -6.22 -5.30 19.07
CA ASN A 26 -6.55 -4.32 20.10
C ASN A 26 -6.62 -2.87 19.57
N ALA A 27 -6.61 -2.66 18.25
CA ALA A 27 -6.73 -1.30 17.70
C ALA A 27 -8.13 -0.73 17.94
N GLU A 28 -8.19 0.53 18.36
CA GLU A 28 -9.45 1.27 18.45
C GLU A 28 -10.10 1.37 17.04
N GLN A 29 -11.30 0.85 16.92
CA GLN A 29 -12.06 0.90 15.66
C GLN A 29 -12.78 2.24 15.53
N VAL A 30 -12.44 3.03 14.51
CA VAL A 30 -13.14 4.28 14.20
C VAL A 30 -13.95 4.14 12.92
N ASN A 31 -15.12 4.78 12.87
CA ASN A 31 -16.04 4.68 11.73
C ASN A 31 -15.90 5.88 10.76
N HIS A 32 -14.68 6.32 10.53
CA HIS A 32 -14.36 7.34 9.53
C HIS A 32 -13.10 6.95 8.75
N LEU A 33 -12.94 7.53 7.55
CA LEU A 33 -11.73 7.40 6.75
C LEU A 33 -10.60 8.22 7.37
N PRO A 34 -9.33 7.84 7.18
CA PRO A 34 -8.19 8.68 7.54
C PRO A 34 -8.16 9.95 6.69
N ASN A 35 -7.54 11.01 7.21
CA ASN A 35 -7.27 12.21 6.43
C ASN A 35 -6.10 11.95 5.45
N MET A 36 -6.41 11.27 4.36
CA MET A 36 -5.45 10.78 3.37
C MET A 36 -5.27 11.77 2.22
N TYR A 37 -4.02 11.96 1.78
CA TYR A 37 -3.69 12.79 0.61
C TYR A 37 -2.66 12.07 -0.29
N PRO A 38 -2.89 11.95 -1.62
CA PRO A 38 -4.18 12.23 -2.27
C PRO A 38 -5.33 11.34 -1.74
N ASP A 39 -6.57 11.79 -1.92
CA ASP A 39 -7.73 10.99 -1.57
C ASP A 39 -7.93 9.86 -2.59
N TYR A 40 -7.63 8.65 -2.16
CA TYR A 40 -7.76 7.43 -2.95
C TYR A 40 -8.88 6.53 -2.44
N ALA A 41 -9.82 7.04 -1.63
CA ALA A 41 -10.94 6.21 -1.17
C ALA A 41 -11.86 5.82 -2.35
N ASP A 42 -12.22 4.54 -2.40
CA ASP A 42 -13.21 3.97 -3.34
C ASP A 42 -12.94 4.29 -4.83
N VAL A 43 -11.68 4.23 -5.26
CA VAL A 43 -11.28 4.52 -6.65
C VAL A 43 -11.15 3.26 -7.50
N THR A 44 -11.31 3.44 -8.82
CA THR A 44 -10.98 2.43 -9.84
C THR A 44 -9.58 2.69 -10.38
N ILE A 45 -8.75 1.66 -10.42
CA ILE A 45 -7.34 1.76 -10.82
C ILE A 45 -7.01 0.79 -11.97
N PRO A 46 -6.24 1.23 -12.96
CA PRO A 46 -5.74 0.35 -14.02
C PRO A 46 -4.60 -0.54 -13.51
N VAL A 47 -4.46 -1.72 -14.14
CA VAL A 47 -3.48 -2.73 -13.71
C VAL A 47 -2.01 -2.28 -13.82
N ASN A 48 -1.71 -1.30 -14.65
CA ASN A 48 -0.34 -0.82 -14.90
C ASN A 48 0.00 0.50 -14.19
N ILE A 49 -0.83 0.96 -13.25
CA ILE A 49 -0.55 2.20 -12.52
C ILE A 49 0.59 2.02 -11.51
N ALA A 50 1.40 3.05 -11.32
CA ALA A 50 2.38 3.13 -10.24
C ALA A 50 1.72 3.02 -8.86
N PRO A 51 2.46 2.60 -7.82
CA PRO A 51 1.91 2.49 -6.47
C PRO A 51 1.15 3.73 -6.03
N LEU A 52 -0.04 3.54 -5.46
CA LEU A 52 -0.82 4.63 -4.88
C LEU A 52 -0.24 5.01 -3.51
N ASN A 53 0.92 5.64 -3.53
CA ASN A 53 1.55 6.17 -2.34
C ASN A 53 0.76 7.36 -1.81
N PHE A 54 0.61 7.47 -0.49
CA PHE A 54 -0.18 8.52 0.14
C PHE A 54 0.41 8.99 1.46
N GLU A 55 -0.08 10.12 1.92
CA GLU A 55 0.22 10.74 3.20
C GLU A 55 -1.04 10.71 4.08
N ILE A 56 -0.90 10.38 5.37
CA ILE A 56 -1.95 10.57 6.37
C ILE A 56 -1.67 11.87 7.13
N ARG A 57 -2.57 12.83 7.01
CA ARG A 57 -2.43 14.20 7.57
C ARG A 57 -3.01 14.37 8.96
N ASP A 58 -3.20 13.26 9.68
CA ASP A 58 -3.62 13.31 11.07
C ASP A 58 -2.44 13.68 11.97
N LYS A 59 -2.75 14.39 13.06
CA LYS A 59 -1.74 14.88 13.99
C LYS A 59 -1.20 13.75 14.88
N ASN A 60 0.07 13.88 15.27
CA ASN A 60 0.71 13.01 16.27
C ASN A 60 0.84 11.54 15.87
N LEU A 61 0.91 11.23 14.58
CA LEU A 61 1.16 9.87 14.10
C LEU A 61 2.66 9.53 14.15
N THR A 62 2.98 8.33 14.62
CA THR A 62 4.35 7.78 14.62
C THR A 62 4.53 6.67 13.59
N ASN A 63 3.48 5.87 13.38
CA ASN A 63 3.52 4.74 12.47
C ASN A 63 2.21 4.64 11.69
N ILE A 64 2.32 4.18 10.45
CA ILE A 64 1.20 3.83 9.60
C ILE A 64 1.44 2.40 9.09
N GLU A 65 0.40 1.61 9.07
CA GLU A 65 0.37 0.31 8.41
C GLU A 65 -0.85 0.24 7.51
N THR A 66 -0.66 -0.25 6.29
CA THR A 66 -1.75 -0.47 5.34
C THR A 66 -1.70 -1.89 4.84
N THR A 67 -2.81 -2.58 4.96
CA THR A 67 -3.01 -3.93 4.45
C THR A 67 -4.01 -3.90 3.30
N LEU A 68 -3.58 -4.40 2.16
CA LEU A 68 -4.39 -4.61 0.96
C LEU A 68 -4.73 -6.10 0.87
N THR A 69 -6.01 -6.43 0.70
CA THR A 69 -6.47 -7.82 0.56
C THR A 69 -7.37 -7.95 -0.64
N ILE A 70 -7.13 -8.92 -1.51
CA ILE A 70 -7.98 -9.20 -2.68
C ILE A 70 -9.28 -9.83 -2.19
N GLU A 71 -10.43 -9.17 -2.46
CA GLU A 71 -11.73 -9.68 -2.04
C GLU A 71 -12.10 -10.98 -2.78
N GLY A 72 -12.67 -11.91 -2.03
CA GLY A 72 -13.06 -13.23 -2.55
C GLY A 72 -11.92 -14.21 -2.78
N ALA A 73 -10.68 -13.83 -2.45
CA ALA A 73 -9.53 -14.72 -2.42
C ALA A 73 -9.27 -15.25 -1.00
N ASP A 74 -8.52 -16.34 -0.88
CA ASP A 74 -8.12 -16.86 0.43
C ASP A 74 -7.19 -15.84 1.12
N ALA A 75 -7.65 -15.25 2.21
CA ALA A 75 -6.90 -14.27 2.98
C ALA A 75 -5.68 -14.88 3.72
N ASN A 76 -5.65 -16.21 3.90
CA ASN A 76 -4.51 -16.90 4.49
C ASN A 76 -3.37 -17.14 3.48
N ASP A 77 -3.66 -17.01 2.18
CA ASP A 77 -2.61 -17.00 1.17
C ASP A 77 -1.95 -15.63 1.14
N ALA A 78 -0.71 -15.56 1.63
CA ALA A 78 0.10 -14.34 1.65
C ALA A 78 0.21 -13.66 0.27
N ALA A 79 0.05 -14.44 -0.82
CA ALA A 79 0.05 -13.91 -2.17
C ALA A 79 -1.18 -13.04 -2.52
N ASN A 80 -2.24 -13.11 -1.73
CA ASN A 80 -3.47 -12.31 -1.89
C ASN A 80 -3.51 -11.09 -0.97
N THR A 81 -2.42 -10.81 -0.27
CA THR A 81 -2.29 -9.70 0.67
C THR A 81 -1.00 -8.95 0.39
N LEU A 82 -1.04 -7.63 0.45
CA LEU A 82 0.13 -6.75 0.40
C LEU A 82 0.09 -5.79 1.59
N THR A 83 1.14 -5.78 2.39
CA THR A 83 1.25 -4.91 3.55
C THR A 83 2.41 -3.94 3.37
N ALA A 84 2.17 -2.68 3.68
CA ALA A 84 3.20 -1.63 3.73
C ALA A 84 3.16 -0.92 5.07
N THR A 85 4.33 -0.59 5.59
CA THR A 85 4.51 0.11 6.88
C THR A 85 5.38 1.34 6.72
N SER A 86 5.13 2.35 7.53
CA SER A 86 5.93 3.56 7.58
C SER A 86 6.03 4.11 9.00
N ASN A 87 7.20 4.61 9.36
CA ASN A 87 7.45 5.34 10.62
C ASN A 87 7.27 6.86 10.44
N SER A 88 6.53 7.26 9.43
CA SER A 88 6.20 8.65 9.11
C SER A 88 4.77 8.75 8.58
N GLN A 89 4.34 9.98 8.29
CA GLN A 89 3.03 10.22 7.68
C GLN A 89 2.92 9.74 6.22
N ASN A 90 4.05 9.47 5.55
CA ASN A 90 4.09 9.05 4.15
C ASN A 90 4.21 7.52 4.05
N LEU A 91 3.22 6.90 3.43
CA LEU A 91 3.25 5.46 3.12
C LEU A 91 3.68 5.25 1.67
N LYS A 92 4.57 4.29 1.47
CA LYS A 92 5.03 3.88 0.14
C LYS A 92 4.97 2.36 0.02
N PHE A 93 4.44 1.89 -1.10
CA PHE A 93 4.48 0.47 -1.46
C PHE A 93 5.74 0.18 -2.27
N ASP A 94 6.32 -1.01 -2.10
CA ASP A 94 7.37 -1.49 -2.99
C ASP A 94 6.82 -1.65 -4.42
N MET A 95 7.63 -1.28 -5.41
CA MET A 95 7.19 -1.23 -6.81
C MET A 95 6.93 -2.62 -7.40
N ASP A 96 7.79 -3.58 -7.08
CA ASP A 96 7.72 -4.92 -7.65
C ASP A 96 6.62 -5.73 -6.98
N ASP A 97 6.49 -5.63 -5.66
CA ASP A 97 5.41 -6.24 -4.89
C ASP A 97 4.05 -5.66 -5.31
N TRP A 98 3.96 -4.35 -5.51
CA TRP A 98 2.76 -3.68 -6.00
C TRP A 98 2.31 -4.23 -7.35
N LYS A 99 3.22 -4.30 -8.33
CA LYS A 99 2.91 -4.81 -9.67
C LYS A 99 2.47 -6.27 -9.63
N ALA A 100 3.19 -7.11 -8.88
CA ALA A 100 2.84 -8.52 -8.72
C ALA A 100 1.46 -8.70 -8.09
N PHE A 101 1.12 -7.87 -7.10
CA PHE A 101 -0.16 -7.88 -6.41
C PHE A 101 -1.31 -7.44 -7.33
N LEU A 102 -1.14 -6.31 -8.08
CA LEU A 102 -2.16 -5.81 -9.00
C LEU A 102 -2.49 -6.83 -10.11
N GLN A 103 -1.49 -7.53 -10.64
CA GLN A 103 -1.73 -8.57 -11.66
C GLN A 103 -2.67 -9.68 -11.16
N LYS A 104 -2.64 -10.02 -9.88
CA LYS A 104 -3.54 -11.02 -9.27
C LYS A 104 -4.93 -10.46 -8.98
N ALA A 105 -5.01 -9.14 -8.79
CA ALA A 105 -6.25 -8.43 -8.45
C ALA A 105 -7.05 -7.99 -9.67
N VAL A 106 -6.60 -8.23 -10.90
CA VAL A 106 -7.30 -7.84 -12.13
C VAL A 106 -8.75 -8.34 -12.13
N GLY A 107 -9.70 -7.42 -12.34
CA GLY A 107 -11.13 -7.71 -12.36
C GLY A 107 -11.75 -7.93 -10.97
N LYS A 108 -11.00 -7.69 -9.90
CA LYS A 108 -11.43 -7.86 -8.51
C LYS A 108 -11.37 -6.54 -7.74
N ASN A 109 -11.97 -6.57 -6.56
CA ASN A 109 -11.82 -5.50 -5.59
C ASN A 109 -10.67 -5.82 -4.62
N ILE A 110 -10.02 -4.76 -4.17
CA ILE A 110 -9.02 -4.80 -3.09
C ILE A 110 -9.62 -4.07 -1.90
N LYS A 111 -9.78 -4.77 -0.78
CA LYS A 111 -10.09 -4.14 0.50
C LYS A 111 -8.82 -3.47 1.02
N VAL A 112 -8.93 -2.19 1.36
CA VAL A 112 -7.85 -1.38 1.93
C VAL A 112 -8.16 -1.14 3.41
N GLN A 113 -7.28 -1.63 4.29
CA GLN A 113 -7.35 -1.40 5.72
C GLN A 113 -6.15 -0.59 6.15
N ILE A 114 -6.38 0.55 6.78
CA ILE A 114 -5.33 1.43 7.28
C ILE A 114 -5.38 1.44 8.80
N TYR A 115 -4.20 1.33 9.38
CA TYR A 115 -3.96 1.49 10.81
C TYR A 115 -2.97 2.63 11.01
N SER A 116 -3.15 3.38 12.07
CA SER A 116 -2.17 4.36 12.52
C SER A 116 -1.86 4.19 14.00
N LYS A 117 -0.65 4.55 14.39
CA LYS A 117 -0.23 4.55 15.77
C LYS A 117 0.06 5.97 16.22
N SER A 118 -0.50 6.36 17.36
CA SER A 118 -0.25 7.67 17.95
C SER A 118 1.06 7.71 18.74
N ASN A 119 1.51 8.93 19.09
CA ASN A 119 2.64 9.14 20.00
C ASN A 119 2.40 8.49 21.39
N GLU A 120 1.16 8.31 21.78
CA GLU A 120 0.76 7.66 23.05
C GLU A 120 0.85 6.15 22.98
N GLY A 121 1.16 5.60 21.80
CA GLY A 121 1.42 4.18 21.58
C GLY A 121 0.17 3.35 21.28
N GLU A 122 -0.99 3.95 21.13
CA GLU A 122 -2.24 3.27 20.78
C GLU A 122 -2.40 3.15 19.27
N TRP A 123 -2.96 2.01 18.82
CA TRP A 123 -3.31 1.78 17.44
C TRP A 123 -4.77 2.11 17.17
N THR A 124 -5.02 2.81 16.07
CA THR A 124 -6.35 3.11 15.54
C THR A 124 -6.53 2.39 14.22
N ALA A 125 -7.65 1.66 14.06
CA ALA A 125 -8.06 1.04 12.81
C ALA A 125 -9.15 1.90 12.16
N PHE A 126 -8.86 2.46 10.99
CA PHE A 126 -9.81 3.29 10.24
C PHE A 126 -10.86 2.44 9.53
N LYS A 127 -11.97 3.08 9.17
CA LYS A 127 -12.99 2.45 8.33
C LYS A 127 -12.33 1.98 7.03
N PRO A 128 -12.46 0.68 6.65
CA PRO A 128 -11.91 0.18 5.40
C PRO A 128 -12.68 0.75 4.19
N PHE A 129 -11.98 0.81 3.06
CA PHE A 129 -12.54 1.21 1.77
C PHE A 129 -12.03 0.27 0.67
N THR A 130 -12.46 0.49 -0.58
CA THR A 130 -12.22 -0.47 -1.66
C THR A 130 -11.55 0.20 -2.86
N TRP A 131 -10.59 -0.50 -3.48
CA TRP A 131 -10.09 -0.19 -4.82
C TRP A 131 -10.57 -1.26 -5.80
N GLN A 132 -11.11 -0.83 -6.93
CA GLN A 132 -11.46 -1.73 -8.03
C GLN A 132 -10.32 -1.77 -9.05
N VAL A 133 -9.77 -2.96 -9.33
CA VAL A 133 -8.71 -3.11 -10.33
C VAL A 133 -9.34 -3.51 -11.66
N VAL A 134 -9.10 -2.70 -12.70
CA VAL A 134 -9.52 -3.01 -14.07
C VAL A 134 -8.33 -3.49 -14.91
N GLY A 135 -8.63 -4.40 -15.87
CA GLY A 135 -7.63 -4.95 -16.77
C GLY A 135 -7.18 -3.98 -17.88
N ASP A 136 -7.86 -2.83 -18.00
CA ASP A 136 -7.47 -1.80 -18.96
C ASP A 136 -6.12 -1.19 -18.55
N SER A 137 -5.26 -0.99 -19.53
CA SER A 137 -3.97 -0.34 -19.35
C SER A 137 -4.03 1.09 -19.85
N LEU A 138 -3.47 2.01 -19.09
CA LEU A 138 -3.22 3.37 -19.55
C LEU A 138 -1.94 3.41 -20.40
N ASP A 139 -1.83 4.41 -21.27
CA ASP A 139 -0.57 4.72 -21.95
C ASP A 139 0.53 4.94 -20.91
N ALA A 140 1.74 4.43 -21.18
CA ALA A 140 2.86 4.50 -20.25
C ALA A 140 3.24 5.94 -19.86
N TYR A 141 2.84 6.92 -20.67
CA TYR A 141 3.17 8.33 -20.46
C TYR A 141 1.95 9.23 -20.52
N LEU A 142 1.81 10.06 -19.50
CA LEU A 142 0.85 11.17 -19.47
C LEU A 142 1.56 12.46 -19.89
N THR A 143 1.08 13.08 -21.00
CA THR A 143 1.55 14.40 -21.43
C THR A 143 0.56 15.46 -20.94
N TYR A 144 1.06 16.45 -20.24
CA TYR A 144 0.24 17.52 -19.69
C TYR A 144 0.92 18.88 -19.82
N ARG A 145 0.11 19.94 -19.78
CA ARG A 145 0.58 21.32 -19.80
C ARG A 145 0.56 21.86 -18.36
N LEU A 146 1.72 22.30 -17.89
CA LEU A 146 1.80 23.08 -16.66
C LEU A 146 1.52 24.54 -17.00
N ILE A 147 0.49 25.10 -16.37
CA ILE A 147 0.07 26.50 -16.53
C ILE A 147 0.12 27.10 -15.12
N GLU A 148 1.00 28.09 -14.93
CA GLU A 148 0.98 28.88 -13.70
C GLU A 148 -0.26 29.80 -13.72
N PRO A 149 -0.98 29.95 -12.60
CA PRO A 149 -2.19 30.74 -12.52
C PRO A 149 -1.85 32.25 -12.43
N ASP A 150 -1.31 32.83 -13.52
CA ASP A 150 -1.02 34.25 -13.60
C ASP A 150 -1.16 34.73 -15.06
N TYR A 151 -1.62 35.97 -15.26
CA TYR A 151 -1.84 36.55 -16.59
C TYR A 151 -0.54 36.92 -17.32
N GLU A 152 0.55 37.15 -16.61
CA GLU A 152 1.82 37.62 -17.19
C GLU A 152 2.83 36.54 -17.55
N VAL A 153 2.50 35.26 -17.30
CA VAL A 153 3.46 34.14 -17.43
C VAL A 153 3.23 33.24 -18.65
N TRP A 154 2.74 33.80 -19.74
CA TRP A 154 2.55 33.04 -20.98
C TRP A 154 3.81 32.35 -21.50
N ASN A 155 4.98 32.92 -21.25
CA ASN A 155 6.28 32.38 -21.64
C ASN A 155 6.80 31.27 -20.71
N LYS A 156 6.17 31.05 -19.56
CA LYS A 156 6.53 30.01 -18.58
C LYS A 156 5.73 28.71 -18.74
N ARG A 157 4.87 28.63 -19.75
CA ARG A 157 4.11 27.41 -20.03
C ARG A 157 5.04 26.29 -20.42
N GLN A 158 4.85 25.13 -19.80
CA GLN A 158 5.66 23.95 -20.06
C GLN A 158 4.76 22.78 -20.47
N ILE A 159 5.18 22.05 -21.50
CA ILE A 159 4.63 20.73 -21.79
C ILE A 159 5.52 19.74 -21.05
N LYS A 160 4.92 18.95 -20.19
CA LYS A 160 5.61 17.90 -19.42
C LYS A 160 5.06 16.55 -19.77
N GLN A 161 5.90 15.55 -19.67
CA GLN A 161 5.52 14.15 -19.82
C GLN A 161 5.95 13.41 -18.55
N ARG A 162 5.08 12.57 -18.03
CA ARG A 162 5.36 11.76 -16.85
C ARG A 162 5.01 10.30 -17.13
N CYS A 163 5.89 9.40 -16.73
CA CYS A 163 5.59 7.97 -16.75
C CYS A 163 4.61 7.65 -15.63
N ILE A 164 3.48 6.98 -15.96
CA ILE A 164 2.45 6.60 -14.99
C ILE A 164 2.71 5.23 -14.35
N GLU A 165 3.62 4.43 -14.91
CA GLU A 165 4.00 3.11 -14.41
C GLU A 165 5.12 3.17 -13.37
N LYS A 166 5.75 4.32 -13.22
CA LYS A 166 6.86 4.56 -12.29
C LYS A 166 6.75 5.97 -11.72
N TRP A 167 6.85 6.08 -10.40
CA TRP A 167 7.07 7.37 -9.78
C TRP A 167 8.54 7.72 -9.95
N GLN A 168 8.84 8.59 -10.92
CA GLN A 168 10.14 9.26 -10.98
C GLN A 168 9.97 10.63 -10.32
N GLU A 169 10.71 10.86 -9.25
CA GLU A 169 10.89 12.18 -8.66
C GLU A 169 11.78 13.03 -9.56
#